data_e93d476e887826a80b206cb57b191911
#
_entry.id   e93d476e887826a80b206cb57b191911
#
_cell.length_a   1.000
_cell.length_b   1.000
_cell.length_c   1.000
_cell.angle_alpha   90.00
_cell.angle_beta   90.00
_cell.angle_gamma   90.00
#
_symmetry.space_group_name_H-M   'P 1'
#
loop_
_entity.id
_entity.type
_entity.pdbx_description
1 polymer ?
#
loop_
_entity_poly.entity_id
_entity_poly.type
_entity_poly.pdbx_seq_one_letter_code
_entity_poly.pdbx_strand_id
1 'polypeptide(L)'
;DHGPGDLPEFRHADVAAKGAHSIWKLYYNGSVGGQAIMGIPAVRRLKDARGEAVRVWPFETGFKTLTEADVDGVEAVVAEVYPSLVKAVPGPGEIKDLAQVRTLAEHFAKLDEAGKLAALFGPGKDAPADLVEDVQTQEGWILGASI
;
A
#
# COMPACT_ATOMS: atom_id res chain seq x y z
N ASP A 1 -12.72 2.11 19.16
CA ASP A 1 -12.15 3.33 19.75
C ASP A 1 -10.66 3.15 19.94
N HIS A 2 -9.88 4.09 19.41
CA HIS A 2 -8.47 4.20 19.68
C HIS A 2 -8.27 4.71 21.13
N GLY A 3 -7.63 3.89 21.96
CA GLY A 3 -7.36 4.26 23.36
C GLY A 3 -6.18 5.22 23.48
N PRO A 4 -5.94 5.79 24.66
CA PRO A 4 -4.73 6.54 24.92
C PRO A 4 -3.53 5.59 24.84
N GLY A 5 -2.55 5.91 24.01
CA GLY A 5 -1.34 5.12 23.80
C GLY A 5 -0.29 5.93 23.06
N ASP A 6 0.87 5.33 22.88
CA ASP A 6 2.00 5.97 22.19
C ASP A 6 1.87 5.93 20.66
N LEU A 7 0.98 5.07 20.13
CA LEU A 7 0.77 4.94 18.71
C LEU A 7 -0.35 5.88 18.22
N PRO A 8 -0.19 6.56 17.09
CA PRO A 8 -1.20 7.44 16.54
C PRO A 8 -2.42 6.65 16.07
N GLU A 9 -3.59 7.29 16.01
CA GLU A 9 -4.81 6.69 15.46
C GLU A 9 -4.70 6.43 13.96
N PHE A 10 -4.04 7.31 13.22
CA PHE A 10 -3.84 7.23 11.78
C PHE A 10 -2.35 7.19 11.48
N ARG A 11 -1.94 6.28 10.60
CA ARG A 11 -0.61 6.28 10.01
C ARG A 11 -0.46 7.49 9.07
N HIS A 12 0.76 7.87 8.76
CA HIS A 12 1.03 8.89 7.73
C HIS A 12 0.35 8.54 6.39
N ALA A 13 0.40 7.27 5.99
CA ALA A 13 -0.26 6.77 4.78
C ALA A 13 -1.79 6.95 4.80
N ASP A 14 -2.44 6.75 5.95
CA ASP A 14 -3.89 6.90 6.09
C ASP A 14 -4.31 8.38 6.00
N VAL A 15 -3.48 9.28 6.50
CA VAL A 15 -3.69 10.74 6.37
C VAL A 15 -3.53 11.19 4.91
N ALA A 16 -2.52 10.66 4.20
CA ALA A 16 -2.26 10.96 2.80
C ALA A 16 -3.37 10.41 1.87
N ALA A 17 -3.90 9.22 2.17
CA ALA A 17 -4.98 8.59 1.41
C ALA A 17 -6.34 9.07 1.93
N LYS A 18 -6.84 10.19 1.42
CA LYS A 18 -8.11 10.79 1.85
C LYS A 18 -9.25 9.79 1.89
N GLY A 19 -9.85 9.62 3.06
CA GLY A 19 -10.95 8.69 3.29
C GLY A 19 -10.51 7.28 3.67
N ALA A 20 -9.22 7.02 3.82
CA ALA A 20 -8.74 5.79 4.45
C ALA A 20 -9.19 5.73 5.91
N HIS A 21 -9.44 4.52 6.38
CA HIS A 21 -9.84 4.28 7.76
C HIS A 21 -8.64 3.81 8.59
N SER A 22 -8.63 4.22 9.86
CA SER A 22 -7.65 3.75 10.83
C SER A 22 -7.65 2.21 10.96
N ILE A 23 -6.47 1.62 11.06
CA ILE A 23 -6.27 0.18 11.32
C ILE A 23 -6.91 -0.27 12.65
N TRP A 24 -7.13 0.62 13.59
CA TRP A 24 -7.78 0.34 14.87
C TRP A 24 -9.28 0.08 14.75
N LYS A 25 -9.90 0.38 13.60
CA LYS A 25 -11.29 0.06 13.32
C LYS A 25 -11.44 -1.41 12.95
N LEU A 26 -11.92 -2.23 13.89
CA LEU A 26 -12.06 -3.68 13.72
C LEU A 26 -13.46 -4.14 13.32
N TYR A 27 -14.50 -3.35 13.56
CA TYR A 27 -15.90 -3.89 13.59
C TYR A 27 -16.92 -3.12 12.77
N TYR A 28 -16.60 -2.19 11.92
CA TYR A 28 -17.60 -1.44 11.14
C TYR A 28 -17.47 -1.75 9.63
N ASN A 29 -18.54 -1.46 8.87
CA ASN A 29 -18.46 -1.47 7.42
C ASN A 29 -17.34 -0.54 6.95
N GLY A 30 -16.42 -1.10 6.14
CA GLY A 30 -15.21 -0.38 5.70
C GLY A 30 -14.08 -0.35 6.75
N SER A 31 -14.18 -1.12 7.85
CA SER A 31 -13.06 -1.26 8.79
C SER A 31 -11.95 -2.08 8.16
N VAL A 32 -10.71 -1.58 8.22
CA VAL A 32 -9.54 -2.21 7.60
C VAL A 32 -8.73 -3.04 8.60
N GLY A 33 -8.94 -2.86 9.91
CA GLY A 33 -8.17 -3.56 10.93
C GLY A 33 -8.36 -5.09 10.89
N GLY A 34 -9.58 -5.55 10.67
CA GLY A 34 -9.86 -6.98 10.47
C GLY A 34 -9.17 -7.55 9.23
N GLN A 35 -9.13 -6.78 8.14
CA GLN A 35 -8.41 -7.15 6.91
C GLN A 35 -6.89 -7.20 7.13
N ALA A 36 -6.33 -6.26 7.89
CA ALA A 36 -4.91 -6.25 8.24
C ALA A 36 -4.53 -7.49 9.06
N ILE A 37 -5.32 -7.83 10.10
CA ILE A 37 -5.10 -9.04 10.92
C ILE A 37 -5.09 -10.32 10.06
N MET A 38 -5.93 -10.41 9.04
CA MET A 38 -5.98 -11.57 8.14
C MET A 38 -4.92 -11.50 7.03
N GLY A 39 -4.62 -10.30 6.53
CA GLY A 39 -3.72 -10.08 5.41
C GLY A 39 -2.24 -10.24 5.77
N ILE A 40 -1.80 -9.68 6.89
CA ILE A 40 -0.40 -9.74 7.33
C ILE A 40 0.12 -11.18 7.42
N PRO A 41 -0.58 -12.14 8.06
CA PRO A 41 -0.16 -13.53 8.05
C PRO A 41 -0.13 -14.19 6.67
N ALA A 42 -0.97 -13.73 5.72
CA ALA A 42 -0.95 -14.24 4.36
C ALA A 42 0.30 -13.76 3.61
N VAL A 43 0.65 -12.49 3.73
CA VAL A 43 1.90 -11.92 3.19
C VAL A 43 3.11 -12.63 3.81
N ARG A 44 3.09 -12.86 5.12
CA ARG A 44 4.16 -13.58 5.81
C ARG A 44 4.35 -14.99 5.25
N ARG A 45 3.27 -15.77 5.07
CA ARG A 45 3.34 -17.11 4.47
C ARG A 45 3.88 -17.08 3.03
N LEU A 46 3.50 -16.08 2.24
CA LEU A 46 4.04 -15.89 0.89
C LEU A 46 5.55 -15.63 0.93
N LYS A 47 5.99 -14.75 1.82
CA LYS A 47 7.41 -14.45 2.02
C LYS A 47 8.19 -15.67 2.48
N ASP A 48 7.67 -16.44 3.45
CA ASP A 48 8.31 -17.66 3.94
C ASP A 48 8.45 -18.73 2.83
N ALA A 49 7.47 -18.82 1.94
CA ALA A 49 7.49 -19.78 0.82
C ALA A 49 8.40 -19.36 -0.34
N ARG A 50 8.59 -18.07 -0.58
CA ARG A 50 9.30 -17.53 -1.76
C ARG A 50 10.64 -16.86 -1.44
N GLY A 51 10.91 -16.60 -0.16
CA GLY A 51 12.16 -15.98 0.29
C GLY A 51 12.41 -14.62 -0.38
N GLU A 52 13.63 -14.43 -0.90
CA GLU A 52 14.04 -13.19 -1.54
C GLU A 52 13.40 -12.93 -2.92
N ALA A 53 12.74 -13.92 -3.50
CA ALA A 53 11.99 -13.74 -4.75
C ALA A 53 10.75 -12.84 -4.56
N VAL A 54 10.29 -12.65 -3.32
CA VAL A 54 9.21 -11.73 -2.97
C VAL A 54 9.73 -10.69 -1.99
N ARG A 55 9.53 -9.42 -2.30
CA ARG A 55 9.89 -8.30 -1.42
C ARG A 55 8.66 -7.54 -0.97
N VAL A 56 8.67 -7.10 0.29
CA VAL A 56 7.58 -6.29 0.87
C VAL A 56 8.03 -4.84 0.90
N TRP A 57 7.38 -4.02 0.10
CA TRP A 57 7.61 -2.58 0.09
C TRP A 57 6.84 -1.88 1.22
N PRO A 58 7.40 -0.84 1.83
CA PRO A 58 8.74 -0.26 1.66
C PRO A 58 9.80 -0.91 2.54
N PHE A 59 9.47 -1.88 3.38
CA PHE A 59 10.32 -2.45 4.43
C PHE A 59 11.60 -3.11 3.90
N GLU A 60 11.51 -3.77 2.73
CA GLU A 60 12.62 -4.55 2.16
C GLU A 60 13.23 -3.92 0.91
N THR A 61 12.55 -2.96 0.31
CA THR A 61 13.00 -2.26 -0.90
C THR A 61 13.42 -0.82 -0.64
N GLY A 62 13.06 -0.28 0.51
CA GLY A 62 13.15 1.13 0.84
C GLY A 62 11.99 1.95 0.29
N PHE A 63 11.78 3.14 0.85
CA PHE A 63 10.80 4.14 0.38
C PHE A 63 11.49 5.09 -0.58
N LYS A 64 11.68 4.65 -1.82
CA LYS A 64 12.41 5.36 -2.88
C LYS A 64 11.88 4.97 -4.25
N THR A 65 12.14 5.78 -5.27
CA THR A 65 11.93 5.36 -6.66
C THR A 65 12.71 4.08 -6.92
N LEU A 66 12.02 3.01 -7.32
CA LEU A 66 12.64 1.72 -7.59
C LEU A 66 13.32 1.73 -8.97
N THR A 67 14.47 1.08 -9.05
CA THR A 67 15.24 0.85 -10.28
C THR A 67 15.23 -0.64 -10.62
N GLU A 68 15.63 -1.01 -11.83
CA GLU A 68 15.79 -2.42 -12.21
C GLU A 68 16.75 -3.16 -11.27
N ALA A 69 17.81 -2.49 -10.79
CA ALA A 69 18.75 -3.08 -9.84
C ALA A 69 18.12 -3.38 -8.46
N ASP A 70 17.10 -2.61 -8.06
CA ASP A 70 16.40 -2.84 -6.78
C ASP A 70 15.49 -4.07 -6.82
N VAL A 71 15.12 -4.51 -8.01
CA VAL A 71 14.20 -5.64 -8.24
C VAL A 71 14.84 -6.78 -9.05
N ASP A 72 16.15 -6.75 -9.22
CA ASP A 72 16.87 -7.83 -9.91
C ASP A 72 16.71 -9.16 -9.16
N GLY A 73 16.26 -10.20 -9.87
CA GLY A 73 15.93 -11.50 -9.27
C GLY A 73 14.67 -11.54 -8.42
N VAL A 74 13.92 -10.43 -8.32
CA VAL A 74 12.64 -10.37 -7.60
C VAL A 74 11.49 -10.74 -8.54
N GLU A 75 10.68 -11.72 -8.15
CA GLU A 75 9.50 -12.14 -8.92
C GLU A 75 8.27 -11.23 -8.64
N ALA A 76 8.18 -10.71 -7.40
CA ALA A 76 7.07 -9.83 -7.01
C ALA A 76 7.45 -8.86 -5.90
N VAL A 77 6.97 -7.64 -6.01
CA VAL A 77 6.96 -6.64 -4.93
C VAL A 77 5.53 -6.54 -4.41
N VAL A 78 5.36 -6.80 -3.11
CA VAL A 78 4.06 -6.68 -2.43
C VAL A 78 3.95 -5.29 -1.84
N ALA A 79 2.89 -4.57 -2.19
CA ALA A 79 2.62 -3.23 -1.68
C ALA A 79 1.17 -3.10 -1.21
N GLU A 80 0.95 -2.30 -0.18
CA GLU A 80 -0.40 -1.93 0.23
C GLU A 80 -1.01 -1.01 -0.82
N VAL A 81 -2.29 -1.24 -1.13
CA VAL A 81 -3.06 -0.40 -2.04
C VAL A 81 -4.37 0.04 -1.40
N TYR A 82 -4.84 1.22 -1.75
CA TYR A 82 -6.14 1.73 -1.36
C TYR A 82 -7.06 1.82 -2.58
N PRO A 83 -8.06 0.91 -2.70
CA PRO A 83 -8.88 0.82 -3.92
C PRO A 83 -9.64 2.09 -4.29
N SER A 84 -9.87 3.00 -3.34
CA SER A 84 -10.56 4.27 -3.58
C SER A 84 -9.65 5.39 -4.07
N LEU A 85 -8.34 5.17 -4.23
CA LEU A 85 -7.43 6.13 -4.87
C LEU A 85 -7.87 6.47 -6.30
N VAL A 86 -8.43 5.49 -7.00
CA VAL A 86 -8.95 5.68 -8.36
C VAL A 86 -10.46 5.45 -8.35
N LYS A 87 -11.19 6.41 -8.91
CA LYS A 87 -12.65 6.31 -8.99
C LYS A 87 -13.05 5.17 -9.93
N ALA A 88 -13.55 4.09 -9.36
CA ALA A 88 -14.09 2.97 -10.13
C ALA A 88 -15.55 3.23 -10.52
N VAL A 89 -15.91 2.79 -11.73
CA VAL A 89 -17.28 2.78 -12.23
C VAL A 89 -17.63 1.33 -12.54
N PRO A 90 -18.51 0.69 -11.74
CA PRO A 90 -18.97 -0.67 -12.02
C PRO A 90 -19.66 -0.76 -13.38
N GLY A 91 -19.36 -1.82 -14.12
CA GLY A 91 -20.11 -2.18 -15.32
C GLY A 91 -21.47 -2.82 -14.99
N PRO A 92 -22.29 -3.11 -16.01
CA PRO A 92 -23.56 -3.79 -15.81
C PRO A 92 -23.40 -5.15 -15.11
N GLY A 93 -23.98 -5.29 -13.91
CA GLY A 93 -23.90 -6.50 -13.10
C GLY A 93 -22.58 -6.72 -12.35
N GLU A 94 -21.63 -5.80 -12.47
CA GLU A 94 -20.33 -5.88 -11.78
C GLU A 94 -20.48 -5.40 -10.33
N ILE A 95 -19.98 -6.18 -9.37
CA ILE A 95 -19.92 -5.77 -7.97
C ILE A 95 -18.87 -4.69 -7.76
N LYS A 96 -19.12 -3.79 -6.81
CA LYS A 96 -18.27 -2.62 -6.54
C LYS A 96 -16.81 -2.99 -6.31
N ASP A 97 -16.55 -4.01 -5.50
CA ASP A 97 -15.18 -4.40 -5.12
C ASP A 97 -14.40 -4.93 -6.33
N LEU A 98 -15.05 -5.70 -7.22
CA LEU A 98 -14.43 -6.15 -8.46
C LEU A 98 -14.07 -4.96 -9.37
N ALA A 99 -14.99 -4.00 -9.52
CA ALA A 99 -14.73 -2.78 -10.28
C ALA A 99 -13.54 -1.99 -9.71
N GLN A 100 -13.44 -1.88 -8.39
CA GLN A 100 -12.33 -1.20 -7.73
C GLN A 100 -10.98 -1.90 -8.00
N VAL A 101 -10.92 -3.21 -7.80
CA VAL A 101 -9.70 -3.99 -8.05
C VAL A 101 -9.26 -3.88 -9.51
N ARG A 102 -10.19 -4.10 -10.45
CA ARG A 102 -9.93 -3.99 -11.89
C ARG A 102 -9.42 -2.59 -12.27
N THR A 103 -10.12 -1.54 -11.82
CA THR A 103 -9.76 -0.16 -12.16
C THR A 103 -8.38 0.22 -11.62
N LEU A 104 -8.06 -0.21 -10.41
CA LEU A 104 -6.76 0.06 -9.80
C LEU A 104 -5.64 -0.69 -10.52
N ALA A 105 -5.84 -1.97 -10.86
CA ALA A 105 -4.89 -2.76 -11.62
C ALA A 105 -4.61 -2.15 -13.01
N GLU A 106 -5.66 -1.77 -13.74
CA GLU A 106 -5.54 -1.07 -15.02
C GLU A 106 -4.82 0.27 -14.90
N HIS A 107 -5.04 1.00 -13.81
CA HIS A 107 -4.36 2.27 -13.54
C HIS A 107 -2.86 2.07 -13.38
N PHE A 108 -2.44 1.13 -12.53
CA PHE A 108 -1.03 0.86 -12.32
C PHE A 108 -0.35 0.27 -13.55
N ALA A 109 -1.04 -0.61 -14.31
CA ALA A 109 -0.51 -1.11 -15.59
C ALA A 109 -0.23 0.02 -16.58
N LYS A 110 -1.13 0.99 -16.72
CA LYS A 110 -0.91 2.17 -17.58
C LYS A 110 0.25 3.05 -17.10
N LEU A 111 0.44 3.16 -15.79
CA LEU A 111 1.59 3.88 -15.23
C LEU A 111 2.90 3.14 -15.51
N ASP A 112 2.88 1.82 -15.44
CA ASP A 112 4.04 0.98 -15.75
C ASP A 112 4.42 1.09 -17.22
N GLU A 113 3.48 0.92 -18.14
CA GLU A 113 3.66 1.12 -19.58
C GLU A 113 4.22 2.52 -19.92
N ALA A 114 3.84 3.53 -19.14
CA ALA A 114 4.33 4.91 -19.30
C ALA A 114 5.67 5.18 -18.60
N GLY A 115 6.29 4.18 -17.93
CA GLY A 115 7.52 4.32 -17.16
C GLY A 115 7.37 5.21 -15.92
N LYS A 116 6.17 5.32 -15.37
CA LYS A 116 5.84 6.19 -14.23
C LYS A 116 5.57 5.44 -12.92
N LEU A 117 5.37 4.12 -12.99
CA LEU A 117 5.03 3.32 -11.81
C LEU A 117 6.17 3.33 -10.78
N ALA A 118 7.40 3.19 -11.21
CA ALA A 118 8.58 3.13 -10.33
C ALA A 118 8.71 4.34 -9.40
N ALA A 119 8.31 5.53 -9.85
CA ALA A 119 8.35 6.75 -9.05
C ALA A 119 7.35 6.74 -7.89
N LEU A 120 6.27 5.97 -7.97
CA LEU A 120 5.26 5.88 -6.90
C LEU A 120 5.76 5.11 -5.67
N PHE A 121 6.85 4.37 -5.80
CA PHE A 121 7.48 3.65 -4.69
C PHE A 121 8.33 4.56 -3.79
N GLY A 122 8.52 5.82 -4.17
CA GLY A 122 9.30 6.78 -3.41
C GLY A 122 8.44 7.87 -2.77
N PRO A 123 9.03 8.59 -1.82
CA PRO A 123 8.41 9.75 -1.21
C PRO A 123 8.30 10.90 -2.22
N GLY A 124 7.38 11.83 -1.96
CA GLY A 124 7.35 13.13 -2.62
C GLY A 124 8.67 13.90 -2.38
N LYS A 125 8.93 14.91 -3.23
CA LYS A 125 10.20 15.66 -3.18
C LYS A 125 10.49 16.35 -1.84
N ASP A 126 9.43 16.73 -1.13
CA ASP A 126 9.51 17.50 0.10
C ASP A 126 9.17 16.67 1.35
N ALA A 127 9.23 15.33 1.24
CA ALA A 127 8.93 14.43 2.37
C ALA A 127 9.95 14.62 3.50
N PRO A 128 9.49 14.86 4.75
CA PRO A 128 10.36 14.95 5.92
C PRO A 128 11.13 13.64 6.15
N ALA A 129 12.37 13.75 6.66
CA ALA A 129 13.23 12.57 6.87
C ALA A 129 12.67 11.61 7.94
N ASP A 130 12.05 12.14 8.99
CA ASP A 130 11.40 11.39 10.03
C ASP A 130 10.20 10.58 9.49
N LEU A 131 9.38 11.19 8.63
CA LEU A 131 8.31 10.46 7.93
C LEU A 131 8.88 9.31 7.09
N VAL A 132 9.96 9.53 6.35
CA VAL A 132 10.58 8.48 5.54
C VAL A 132 11.07 7.33 6.41
N GLU A 133 11.66 7.62 7.57
CA GLU A 133 12.12 6.62 8.54
C GLU A 133 10.95 5.82 9.12
N ASP A 134 9.89 6.49 9.57
CA ASP A 134 8.68 5.84 10.11
C ASP A 134 8.03 4.92 9.08
N VAL A 135 7.89 5.38 7.84
CA VAL A 135 7.33 4.60 6.73
C VAL A 135 8.15 3.35 6.45
N GLN A 136 9.48 3.44 6.48
CA GLN A 136 10.35 2.31 6.16
C GLN A 136 10.48 1.30 7.30
N THR A 137 10.32 1.73 8.55
CA THR A 137 10.64 0.89 9.70
C THR A 137 9.42 0.44 10.50
N GLN A 138 8.30 1.15 10.41
CA GLN A 138 7.16 0.96 11.30
C GLN A 138 5.81 0.87 10.58
N GLU A 139 5.47 1.88 9.77
CA GLU A 139 4.08 2.07 9.32
C GLU A 139 3.76 1.48 7.93
N GLY A 140 4.76 1.40 7.05
CA GLY A 140 4.52 1.15 5.63
C GLY A 140 3.87 2.34 4.92
N TRP A 141 3.50 2.15 3.66
CA TRP A 141 2.86 3.18 2.85
C TRP A 141 1.84 2.60 1.89
N ILE A 142 0.89 3.43 1.45
CA ILE A 142 -0.09 3.08 0.41
C ILE A 142 0.45 3.51 -0.94
N LEU A 143 0.66 2.57 -1.86
CA LEU A 143 1.20 2.84 -3.19
C LEU A 143 0.32 3.84 -3.96
N GLY A 144 0.93 4.93 -4.38
CA GLY A 144 0.25 6.02 -5.10
C GLY A 144 -0.43 7.06 -4.21
N ALA A 145 -0.42 6.93 -2.89
CA ALA A 145 -0.83 8.02 -2.02
C ALA A 145 0.21 9.15 -2.09
N SER A 146 -0.28 10.39 -2.21
CA SER A 146 0.56 11.59 -2.33
C SER A 146 0.74 12.26 -0.96
N ILE A 147 1.98 12.64 -0.66
CA ILE A 147 2.30 13.52 0.48
C ILE A 147 1.95 14.95 0.09
#